data_af1dc0f7dfe79eea0e5786b4e1ea6a7f
#
_entry.id   af1dc0f7dfe79eea0e5786b4e1ea6a7f
#
_cell.length_a   1.000
_cell.length_b   1.000
_cell.length_c   1.000
_cell.angle_alpha   90.00
_cell.angle_beta   90.00
_cell.angle_gamma   90.00
#
_symmetry.space_group_name_H-M   'P 1'
#
loop_
_entity.id
_entity.type
_entity.pdbx_description
1 polymer ?
#
loop_
_entity_poly.entity_id
_entity_poly.type
_entity_poly.pdbx_seq_one_letter_code
_entity_poly.pdbx_strand_id
1 'polypeptide(L)'
;MTDERIRLREEVSMQIRALKEMARMAEKYGCDITRPAETAREAVQNLYLAYLAGIKENNGAATSLGRTATFLDIYIQRDLDLGILDEMGAQELIDQFIIKLRLVRHLRTPEYNELFGGDPTWVTEAIGGMGVDGRTLVTRSSFRYLHMLAAQRMAFVPNLTVLWSRNLPAAFKSYCSRMSIETDSLQYENDELMQPMYGDDYCIACCVSAMAAGKQMQFFGARANLAKSLLYAINGGVDEIKGLHVIPGIQPDTDEVLDYPKVLGNYKKVLAYVAGLYADTINIIHYMHDKYAYEASQMALHDTLVERLAAFGVAGLSIAADSLSAIKFARVKPVRNENGIAVDFTVEGEYPKYGNDDDRVDDIAVELVDFFSSELKKHPLYRNAVHTLSALTITSNVMYGKKTGSTPDGRKAGEPFAPGANPMHGRDLNGALASLNSVAKIPYRAVCQDGVSNTFSIVPDALGKSPLERVDNLVSILDGYFAQGAHHLNVNVMNRRVLTDAMAHPEEYPTLTIRVSGYAVNFSRLTREQQLEVIKRTFHEHM
;
A
#
# COMPACT_ATOMS: atom_id res chain seq x y z
N MET A 1 -24.52 -31.86 15.16
CA MET A 1 -23.60 -31.33 14.12
C MET A 1 -24.13 -29.98 13.73
N THR A 2 -23.31 -28.90 13.81
CA THR A 2 -23.71 -27.56 13.44
C THR A 2 -23.32 -27.25 11.99
N ASP A 3 -23.97 -26.29 11.36
CA ASP A 3 -23.65 -25.86 9.97
C ASP A 3 -22.18 -25.46 9.84
N GLU A 4 -21.65 -24.79 10.85
CA GLU A 4 -20.23 -24.42 10.89
C GLU A 4 -19.29 -25.63 10.84
N ARG A 5 -19.58 -26.70 11.58
CA ARG A 5 -18.76 -27.92 11.56
C ARG A 5 -18.85 -28.66 10.23
N ILE A 6 -20.03 -28.65 9.60
CA ILE A 6 -20.20 -29.25 8.26
C ILE A 6 -19.33 -28.48 7.27
N ARG A 7 -19.39 -27.17 7.32
CA ARG A 7 -18.63 -26.29 6.44
C ARG A 7 -17.11 -26.47 6.62
N LEU A 8 -16.59 -26.45 7.85
CA LEU A 8 -15.18 -26.71 8.12
C LEU A 8 -14.72 -28.08 7.57
N ARG A 9 -15.56 -29.11 7.65
CA ARG A 9 -15.25 -30.40 7.05
C ARG A 9 -15.16 -30.33 5.52
N GLU A 10 -16.04 -29.59 4.88
CA GLU A 10 -16.02 -29.37 3.42
C GLU A 10 -14.75 -28.61 3.01
N GLU A 11 -14.37 -27.55 3.74
CA GLU A 11 -13.16 -26.79 3.52
C GLU A 11 -11.91 -27.68 3.63
N VAL A 12 -11.77 -28.46 4.68
CA VAL A 12 -10.65 -29.41 4.86
C VAL A 12 -10.60 -30.44 3.71
N SER A 13 -11.74 -30.91 3.24
CA SER A 13 -11.80 -31.81 2.08
C SER A 13 -11.30 -31.13 0.79
N MET A 14 -11.62 -29.86 0.59
CA MET A 14 -11.13 -29.07 -0.55
C MET A 14 -9.61 -28.83 -0.43
N GLN A 15 -9.10 -28.51 0.75
CA GLN A 15 -7.68 -28.33 1.04
C GLN A 15 -6.88 -29.62 0.74
N ILE A 16 -7.33 -30.76 1.22
CA ILE A 16 -6.71 -32.08 0.93
C ILE A 16 -6.63 -32.31 -0.57
N ARG A 17 -7.69 -31.98 -1.31
CA ARG A 17 -7.73 -32.12 -2.77
C ARG A 17 -6.72 -31.19 -3.44
N ALA A 18 -6.69 -29.92 -3.03
CA ALA A 18 -5.76 -28.93 -3.56
C ALA A 18 -4.29 -29.36 -3.35
N LEU A 19 -3.93 -29.83 -2.15
CA LEU A 19 -2.57 -30.34 -1.88
C LEU A 19 -2.20 -31.55 -2.75
N LYS A 20 -3.15 -32.49 -2.97
CA LYS A 20 -2.92 -33.63 -3.89
C LYS A 20 -2.74 -33.18 -5.35
N GLU A 21 -3.43 -32.13 -5.77
CA GLU A 21 -3.30 -31.56 -7.11
C GLU A 21 -1.97 -30.83 -7.27
N MET A 22 -1.53 -30.10 -6.24
CA MET A 22 -0.19 -29.50 -6.20
C MET A 22 0.92 -30.56 -6.32
N ALA A 23 0.83 -31.65 -5.58
CA ALA A 23 1.81 -32.75 -5.66
C ALA A 23 1.87 -33.34 -7.09
N ARG A 24 0.71 -33.59 -7.73
CA ARG A 24 0.65 -34.05 -9.12
C ARG A 24 1.21 -33.03 -10.12
N MET A 25 0.99 -31.76 -9.89
CA MET A 25 1.59 -30.69 -10.70
C MET A 25 3.12 -30.70 -10.57
N ALA A 26 3.64 -30.77 -9.33
CA ALA A 26 5.06 -30.81 -9.06
C ALA A 26 5.74 -32.01 -9.73
N GLU A 27 5.16 -33.19 -9.64
CA GLU A 27 5.64 -34.42 -10.26
C GLU A 27 5.85 -34.27 -11.78
N LYS A 28 4.94 -33.57 -12.48
CA LYS A 28 5.07 -33.30 -13.93
C LYS A 28 6.29 -32.47 -14.29
N TYR A 29 6.80 -31.68 -13.33
CA TYR A 29 8.01 -30.88 -13.47
C TYR A 29 9.25 -31.54 -12.85
N GLY A 30 9.14 -32.81 -12.46
CA GLY A 30 10.23 -33.57 -11.84
C GLY A 30 10.57 -33.13 -10.42
N CYS A 31 9.60 -32.58 -9.70
CA CYS A 31 9.76 -32.08 -8.33
C CYS A 31 8.92 -32.92 -7.36
N ASP A 32 9.49 -33.28 -6.21
CA ASP A 32 8.77 -33.92 -5.11
C ASP A 32 8.56 -32.95 -3.96
N ILE A 33 7.32 -32.46 -3.80
CA ILE A 33 6.90 -31.57 -2.71
C ILE A 33 6.19 -32.32 -1.57
N THR A 34 6.16 -33.66 -1.61
CA THR A 34 5.53 -34.48 -0.58
C THR A 34 6.43 -34.73 0.63
N ARG A 35 7.70 -34.35 0.54
CA ARG A 35 8.71 -34.41 1.60
C ARG A 35 9.35 -33.04 1.81
N PRO A 36 9.99 -32.81 2.98
CA PRO A 36 10.78 -31.61 3.20
C PRO A 36 11.92 -31.46 2.17
N ALA A 37 12.24 -30.23 1.81
CA ALA A 37 13.37 -29.93 0.94
C ALA A 37 14.71 -30.32 1.59
N GLU A 38 15.59 -30.94 0.81
CA GLU A 38 16.94 -31.34 1.24
C GLU A 38 18.05 -30.45 0.67
N THR A 39 17.75 -29.67 -0.37
CA THR A 39 18.69 -28.77 -1.01
C THR A 39 18.09 -27.36 -1.19
N ALA A 40 18.94 -26.37 -1.39
CA ALA A 40 18.51 -25.01 -1.71
C ALA A 40 17.65 -24.96 -2.98
N ARG A 41 18.01 -25.76 -3.98
CA ARG A 41 17.23 -25.87 -5.23
C ARG A 41 15.83 -26.40 -4.97
N GLU A 42 15.67 -27.45 -4.14
CA GLU A 42 14.36 -27.99 -3.77
C GLU A 42 13.54 -26.98 -2.95
N ALA A 43 14.18 -26.26 -2.02
CA ALA A 43 13.51 -25.23 -1.23
C ALA A 43 12.95 -24.10 -2.11
N VAL A 44 13.73 -23.59 -3.04
CA VAL A 44 13.29 -22.60 -4.04
C VAL A 44 12.15 -23.14 -4.89
N GLN A 45 12.25 -24.40 -5.33
CA GLN A 45 11.24 -25.03 -6.18
C GLN A 45 9.92 -25.22 -5.44
N ASN A 46 9.96 -25.68 -4.20
CA ASN A 46 8.77 -25.86 -3.35
C ASN A 46 8.05 -24.52 -3.11
N LEU A 47 8.82 -23.48 -2.78
CA LEU A 47 8.31 -22.13 -2.61
C LEU A 47 7.63 -21.60 -3.89
N TYR A 48 8.27 -21.79 -5.05
CA TYR A 48 7.72 -21.34 -6.32
C TYR A 48 6.44 -22.11 -6.71
N LEU A 49 6.37 -23.42 -6.46
CA LEU A 49 5.18 -24.22 -6.73
C LEU A 49 4.01 -23.83 -5.82
N ALA A 50 4.27 -23.52 -4.54
CA ALA A 50 3.27 -23.00 -3.61
C ALA A 50 2.75 -21.64 -4.08
N TYR A 51 3.66 -20.75 -4.50
CA TYR A 51 3.28 -19.46 -5.09
C TYR A 51 2.40 -19.63 -6.33
N LEU A 52 2.77 -20.50 -7.27
CA LEU A 52 1.97 -20.77 -8.48
C LEU A 52 0.57 -21.30 -8.14
N ALA A 53 0.45 -22.19 -7.17
CA ALA A 53 -0.85 -22.70 -6.73
C ALA A 53 -1.74 -21.57 -6.20
N GLY A 54 -1.22 -20.73 -5.30
CA GLY A 54 -1.95 -19.59 -4.74
C GLY A 54 -2.43 -18.62 -5.80
N ILE A 55 -1.56 -18.18 -6.71
CA ILE A 55 -1.91 -17.20 -7.74
C ILE A 55 -2.86 -17.74 -8.82
N LYS A 56 -2.88 -19.06 -9.04
CA LYS A 56 -3.84 -19.68 -9.94
C LYS A 56 -5.26 -19.65 -9.39
N GLU A 57 -5.42 -19.87 -8.12
CA GLU A 57 -6.73 -19.86 -7.47
C GLU A 57 -7.36 -18.45 -7.46
N ASN A 58 -6.60 -17.43 -7.11
CA ASN A 58 -7.10 -16.05 -6.99
C ASN A 58 -6.88 -15.17 -8.22
N ASN A 59 -6.36 -15.74 -9.31
CA ASN A 59 -5.96 -15.00 -10.52
C ASN A 59 -4.96 -13.87 -10.24
N GLY A 60 -4.09 -14.04 -9.25
CA GLY A 60 -2.92 -13.21 -9.03
C GLY A 60 -3.15 -11.86 -8.37
N ALA A 61 -4.19 -11.68 -7.61
CA ALA A 61 -4.34 -10.48 -6.80
C ALA A 61 -3.45 -10.57 -5.55
N ALA A 62 -2.45 -9.69 -5.44
CA ALA A 62 -1.67 -9.41 -4.24
C ALA A 62 -1.17 -10.63 -3.44
N THR A 63 -0.06 -11.22 -3.85
CA THR A 63 0.55 -12.35 -3.15
C THR A 63 1.79 -11.93 -2.39
N SER A 64 1.85 -12.25 -1.10
CA SER A 64 3.00 -12.04 -0.24
C SER A 64 3.80 -13.31 -0.11
N LEU A 65 5.10 -13.22 -0.37
CA LEU A 65 6.01 -14.36 -0.20
C LEU A 65 6.53 -14.46 1.24
N GLY A 66 6.51 -13.35 1.97
CA GLY A 66 7.12 -13.25 3.29
C GLY A 66 8.59 -12.87 3.21
N ARG A 67 9.40 -13.38 4.15
CA ARG A 67 10.83 -13.11 4.26
C ARG A 67 11.63 -14.31 3.71
N THR A 68 11.45 -14.56 2.37
CA THR A 68 12.01 -15.77 1.75
C THR A 68 13.53 -15.73 1.67
N ALA A 69 14.15 -14.53 1.59
CA ALA A 69 15.59 -14.39 1.62
C ALA A 69 16.21 -15.03 2.87
N THR A 70 15.60 -14.81 4.06
CA THR A 70 16.08 -15.38 5.33
C THR A 70 15.83 -16.88 5.38
N PHE A 71 14.66 -17.34 4.93
CA PHE A 71 14.30 -18.76 4.86
C PHE A 71 15.23 -19.54 3.93
N LEU A 72 15.43 -19.07 2.71
CA LEU A 72 16.25 -19.73 1.70
C LEU A 72 17.73 -19.75 2.09
N ASP A 73 18.20 -18.76 2.84
CA ASP A 73 19.60 -18.68 3.28
C ASP A 73 20.02 -19.88 4.15
N ILE A 74 19.08 -20.48 4.89
CA ILE A 74 19.30 -21.69 5.68
C ILE A 74 19.78 -22.84 4.78
N TYR A 75 19.11 -23.04 3.66
CA TYR A 75 19.44 -24.09 2.69
C TYR A 75 20.67 -23.73 1.86
N ILE A 76 20.75 -22.48 1.41
CA ILE A 76 21.87 -21.99 0.61
C ILE A 76 23.18 -22.08 1.40
N GLN A 77 23.19 -21.61 2.64
CA GLN A 77 24.40 -21.67 3.45
C GLN A 77 24.85 -23.13 3.70
N ARG A 78 23.89 -24.03 4.02
CA ARG A 78 24.18 -25.45 4.17
C ARG A 78 24.80 -26.06 2.89
N ASP A 79 24.23 -25.76 1.72
CA ASP A 79 24.70 -26.30 0.45
C ASP A 79 26.08 -25.70 0.05
N LEU A 80 26.37 -24.46 0.45
CA LEU A 80 27.70 -23.85 0.33
C LEU A 80 28.71 -24.56 1.23
N ASP A 81 28.38 -24.81 2.50
CA ASP A 81 29.25 -25.47 3.48
C ASP A 81 29.57 -26.92 3.08
N LEU A 82 28.61 -27.59 2.40
CA LEU A 82 28.79 -28.94 1.86
C LEU A 82 29.45 -28.98 0.47
N GLY A 83 29.74 -27.83 -0.14
CA GLY A 83 30.29 -27.75 -1.49
C GLY A 83 29.35 -28.20 -2.61
N ILE A 84 28.04 -28.26 -2.32
CA ILE A 84 26.98 -28.54 -3.31
C ILE A 84 26.76 -27.33 -4.21
N LEU A 85 26.86 -26.12 -3.62
CA LEU A 85 26.82 -24.84 -4.33
C LEU A 85 28.13 -24.07 -4.11
N ASP A 86 28.43 -23.18 -5.05
CA ASP A 86 29.36 -22.06 -4.86
C ASP A 86 28.57 -20.73 -4.77
N GLU A 87 29.22 -19.61 -4.56
CA GLU A 87 28.59 -18.30 -4.44
C GLU A 87 27.88 -17.87 -5.74
N MET A 88 28.40 -18.26 -6.90
CA MET A 88 27.77 -17.98 -8.19
C MET A 88 26.47 -18.78 -8.34
N GLY A 89 26.49 -20.07 -8.03
CA GLY A 89 25.30 -20.93 -8.04
C GLY A 89 24.23 -20.46 -7.04
N ALA A 90 24.65 -19.98 -5.86
CA ALA A 90 23.73 -19.40 -4.88
C ALA A 90 23.04 -18.12 -5.40
N GLN A 91 23.79 -17.23 -6.07
CA GLN A 91 23.21 -16.04 -6.70
C GLN A 91 22.30 -16.43 -7.85
N GLU A 92 22.71 -17.38 -8.70
CA GLU A 92 21.92 -17.85 -9.84
C GLU A 92 20.56 -18.43 -9.42
N LEU A 93 20.50 -19.18 -8.32
CA LEU A 93 19.22 -19.68 -7.78
C LEU A 93 18.25 -18.56 -7.42
N ILE A 94 18.72 -17.51 -6.78
CA ILE A 94 17.90 -16.33 -6.44
C ILE A 94 17.49 -15.59 -7.71
N ASP A 95 18.42 -15.38 -8.65
CA ASP A 95 18.14 -14.70 -9.92
C ASP A 95 17.06 -15.43 -10.73
N GLN A 96 17.17 -16.75 -10.84
CA GLN A 96 16.18 -17.58 -11.54
C GLN A 96 14.81 -17.53 -10.84
N PHE A 97 14.77 -17.55 -9.52
CA PHE A 97 13.53 -17.42 -8.76
C PHE A 97 12.84 -16.09 -9.06
N ILE A 98 13.54 -14.98 -8.98
CA ILE A 98 13.01 -13.64 -9.25
C ILE A 98 12.58 -13.49 -10.73
N ILE A 99 13.36 -14.02 -11.67
CA ILE A 99 12.96 -14.05 -13.09
C ILE A 99 11.64 -14.79 -13.28
N LYS A 100 11.46 -15.94 -12.62
CA LYS A 100 10.21 -16.70 -12.69
C LYS A 100 9.02 -15.93 -12.11
N LEU A 101 9.21 -15.19 -11.02
CA LEU A 101 8.16 -14.30 -10.48
C LEU A 101 7.74 -13.23 -11.51
N ARG A 102 8.69 -12.70 -12.29
CA ARG A 102 8.43 -11.70 -13.34
C ARG A 102 7.74 -12.26 -14.58
N LEU A 103 7.94 -13.54 -14.87
CA LEU A 103 7.33 -14.21 -16.02
C LEU A 103 5.85 -14.51 -15.83
N VAL A 104 5.37 -14.54 -14.60
CA VAL A 104 3.95 -14.80 -14.29
C VAL A 104 3.08 -13.68 -14.84
N ARG A 105 1.97 -14.06 -15.48
CA ARG A 105 0.95 -13.15 -16.00
C ARG A 105 -0.42 -13.58 -15.52
N HIS A 106 -1.29 -12.59 -15.38
CA HIS A 106 -2.66 -12.75 -14.92
C HIS A 106 -3.64 -12.32 -16.00
N LEU A 107 -4.79 -12.99 -16.06
CA LEU A 107 -5.89 -12.55 -16.91
C LEU A 107 -6.63 -11.41 -16.19
N ARG A 108 -6.63 -10.24 -16.80
CA ARG A 108 -7.25 -9.03 -16.28
C ARG A 108 -8.18 -8.41 -17.30
N THR A 109 -9.26 -7.78 -16.83
CA THR A 109 -10.12 -7.00 -17.71
C THR A 109 -9.41 -5.70 -18.13
N PRO A 110 -9.78 -5.10 -19.28
CA PRO A 110 -9.24 -3.80 -19.69
C PRO A 110 -9.42 -2.71 -18.64
N GLU A 111 -10.57 -2.67 -17.97
CA GLU A 111 -10.88 -1.68 -16.93
C GLU A 111 -9.96 -1.84 -15.70
N TYR A 112 -9.63 -3.08 -15.34
CA TYR A 112 -8.68 -3.36 -14.27
C TYR A 112 -7.27 -2.89 -14.63
N ASN A 113 -6.83 -3.15 -15.85
CA ASN A 113 -5.52 -2.70 -16.33
C ASN A 113 -5.43 -1.17 -16.41
N GLU A 114 -6.49 -0.49 -16.83
CA GLU A 114 -6.56 0.97 -16.83
C GLU A 114 -6.45 1.54 -15.41
N LEU A 115 -7.16 0.95 -14.45
CA LEU A 115 -7.15 1.39 -13.05
C LEU A 115 -5.78 1.25 -12.41
N PHE A 116 -5.09 0.14 -12.67
CA PHE A 116 -3.82 -0.21 -12.04
C PHE A 116 -2.64 -0.20 -13.02
N GLY A 117 -2.54 0.76 -13.89
CA GLY A 117 -1.54 0.89 -14.95
C GLY A 117 -0.17 0.28 -14.64
N GLY A 118 0.58 -0.07 -15.69
CA GLY A 118 1.89 -0.69 -15.56
C GLY A 118 1.89 -2.22 -15.43
N ASP A 119 0.74 -2.87 -15.41
CA ASP A 119 0.56 -4.34 -15.29
C ASP A 119 1.35 -4.96 -14.13
N PRO A 120 1.15 -4.53 -12.87
CA PRO A 120 1.88 -5.06 -11.73
C PRO A 120 1.52 -6.53 -11.48
N THR A 121 2.51 -7.35 -11.15
CA THR A 121 2.27 -8.75 -10.73
C THR A 121 1.83 -8.84 -9.27
N TRP A 122 2.09 -7.76 -8.50
CA TRP A 122 1.78 -7.64 -7.06
C TRP A 122 2.27 -8.79 -6.19
N VAL A 123 3.43 -9.31 -6.53
CA VAL A 123 4.16 -10.21 -5.65
C VAL A 123 5.11 -9.39 -4.77
N THR A 124 5.01 -9.54 -3.46
CA THR A 124 5.81 -8.81 -2.49
C THR A 124 6.75 -9.75 -1.75
N GLU A 125 7.99 -9.33 -1.63
CA GLU A 125 9.04 -9.97 -0.84
C GLU A 125 9.51 -9.01 0.24
N ALA A 126 9.78 -9.51 1.44
CA ALA A 126 10.31 -8.72 2.55
C ALA A 126 11.75 -9.14 2.88
N ILE A 127 12.61 -8.18 3.17
CA ILE A 127 13.99 -8.40 3.62
C ILE A 127 14.30 -7.55 4.85
N GLY A 128 15.31 -7.93 5.60
CA GLY A 128 15.68 -7.21 6.83
C GLY A 128 14.80 -7.56 8.02
N GLY A 129 14.61 -6.60 8.90
CA GLY A 129 13.87 -6.79 10.15
C GLY A 129 14.68 -7.47 11.25
N MET A 130 14.05 -7.54 12.42
CA MET A 130 14.64 -8.10 13.65
C MET A 130 13.80 -9.28 14.14
N GLY A 131 14.47 -10.29 14.67
CA GLY A 131 13.82 -11.36 15.39
C GLY A 131 13.32 -10.90 16.77
N VAL A 132 12.34 -11.61 17.33
CA VAL A 132 11.82 -11.35 18.69
C VAL A 132 12.89 -11.49 19.78
N ASP A 133 13.99 -12.17 19.47
CA ASP A 133 15.15 -12.33 20.33
C ASP A 133 16.20 -11.20 20.16
N GLY A 134 15.92 -10.19 19.36
CA GLY A 134 16.77 -9.04 19.09
C GLY A 134 17.88 -9.28 18.06
N ARG A 135 17.97 -10.46 17.44
CA ARG A 135 18.91 -10.70 16.34
C ARG A 135 18.40 -10.08 15.05
N THR A 136 19.33 -9.62 14.20
CA THR A 136 18.95 -9.24 12.85
C THR A 136 18.56 -10.46 12.02
N LEU A 137 17.53 -10.31 11.18
CA LEU A 137 17.13 -11.32 10.19
C LEU A 137 17.73 -11.05 8.80
N VAL A 138 18.66 -10.10 8.71
CA VAL A 138 19.48 -9.87 7.53
C VAL A 138 20.45 -11.04 7.33
N THR A 139 20.43 -11.63 6.15
CA THR A 139 21.31 -12.73 5.74
C THR A 139 22.08 -12.37 4.46
N ARG A 140 23.00 -13.22 4.03
CA ARG A 140 23.68 -13.06 2.74
C ARG A 140 22.68 -13.01 1.58
N SER A 141 21.62 -13.79 1.66
CA SER A 141 20.58 -13.80 0.63
C SER A 141 19.77 -12.50 0.58
N SER A 142 19.68 -11.74 1.67
CA SER A 142 19.12 -10.37 1.62
C SER A 142 19.92 -9.47 0.66
N PHE A 143 21.26 -9.60 0.67
CA PHE A 143 22.12 -8.86 -0.28
C PHE A 143 22.02 -9.42 -1.71
N ARG A 144 21.83 -10.74 -1.88
CA ARG A 144 21.62 -11.36 -3.21
C ARG A 144 20.34 -10.84 -3.86
N TYR A 145 19.25 -10.67 -3.09
CA TYR A 145 18.01 -10.05 -3.58
C TYR A 145 18.22 -8.60 -4.02
N LEU A 146 18.93 -7.80 -3.22
CA LEU A 146 19.24 -6.41 -3.57
C LEU A 146 20.15 -6.33 -4.81
N HIS A 147 21.16 -7.19 -4.90
CA HIS A 147 22.07 -7.26 -6.07
C HIS A 147 21.31 -7.53 -7.36
N MET A 148 20.36 -8.45 -7.30
CA MET A 148 19.55 -8.83 -8.46
C MET A 148 18.71 -7.66 -9.00
N LEU A 149 18.21 -6.77 -8.15
CA LEU A 149 17.47 -5.58 -8.58
C LEU A 149 18.34 -4.67 -9.46
N ALA A 150 19.57 -4.39 -9.04
CA ALA A 150 20.52 -3.59 -9.80
C ALA A 150 20.96 -4.27 -11.10
N ALA A 151 21.26 -5.58 -11.04
CA ALA A 151 21.77 -6.35 -12.17
C ALA A 151 20.77 -6.45 -13.33
N GLN A 152 19.48 -6.55 -13.04
CA GLN A 152 18.44 -6.74 -14.08
C GLN A 152 17.78 -5.47 -14.57
N ARG A 153 18.13 -4.30 -14.08
CA ARG A 153 17.65 -2.98 -14.55
C ARG A 153 16.11 -2.78 -14.65
N MET A 154 15.31 -3.77 -14.32
CA MET A 154 13.84 -3.72 -14.29
C MET A 154 13.38 -4.14 -12.90
N ALA A 155 13.62 -3.28 -11.95
CA ALA A 155 13.69 -3.61 -10.55
C ALA A 155 12.34 -3.51 -9.78
N PHE A 156 11.21 -3.49 -10.46
CA PHE A 156 9.90 -3.31 -9.82
C PHE A 156 9.19 -4.62 -9.43
N VAL A 157 9.73 -5.79 -9.75
CA VAL A 157 9.18 -7.10 -9.38
C VAL A 157 10.31 -8.03 -8.90
N PRO A 158 10.17 -8.65 -7.72
CA PRO A 158 9.09 -8.48 -6.74
C PRO A 158 9.05 -7.06 -6.19
N ASN A 159 7.91 -6.64 -5.62
CA ASN A 159 7.85 -5.43 -4.81
C ASN A 159 8.64 -5.69 -3.53
N LEU A 160 9.86 -5.18 -3.45
CA LEU A 160 10.78 -5.49 -2.37
C LEU A 160 10.61 -4.49 -1.22
N THR A 161 10.19 -5.01 -0.06
CA THR A 161 10.00 -4.24 1.16
C THR A 161 11.16 -4.48 2.11
N VAL A 162 11.83 -3.40 2.51
CA VAL A 162 12.83 -3.44 3.57
C VAL A 162 12.12 -3.22 4.91
N LEU A 163 12.10 -4.23 5.77
CA LEU A 163 11.62 -4.12 7.13
C LEU A 163 12.69 -3.41 7.95
N TRP A 164 12.45 -2.10 8.18
CA TRP A 164 13.47 -1.20 8.71
C TRP A 164 13.43 -1.12 10.22
N SER A 165 14.59 -1.28 10.83
CA SER A 165 14.84 -1.00 12.26
C SER A 165 16.14 -0.20 12.39
N ARG A 166 16.19 0.67 13.40
CA ARG A 166 17.44 1.37 13.76
C ARG A 166 18.58 0.40 14.09
N ASN A 167 18.24 -0.82 14.54
CA ASN A 167 19.18 -1.86 14.95
C ASN A 167 19.71 -2.74 13.80
N LEU A 168 19.29 -2.48 12.56
CA LEU A 168 19.82 -3.18 11.40
C LEU A 168 21.32 -2.88 11.21
N PRO A 169 22.09 -3.83 10.65
CA PRO A 169 23.50 -3.61 10.34
C PRO A 169 23.71 -2.39 9.44
N ALA A 170 24.65 -1.50 9.80
CA ALA A 170 24.92 -0.26 9.07
C ALA A 170 25.22 -0.52 7.56
N ALA A 171 26.00 -1.55 7.26
CA ALA A 171 26.29 -1.93 5.87
C ALA A 171 25.03 -2.30 5.08
N PHE A 172 24.04 -2.96 5.70
CA PHE A 172 22.77 -3.29 5.07
C PHE A 172 21.93 -2.04 4.84
N LYS A 173 21.82 -1.15 5.83
CA LYS A 173 21.12 0.15 5.69
C LYS A 173 21.69 0.97 4.54
N SER A 174 23.02 1.12 4.48
CA SER A 174 23.69 1.86 3.42
C SER A 174 23.47 1.22 2.04
N TYR A 175 23.48 -0.12 1.97
CA TYR A 175 23.25 -0.82 0.71
C TYR A 175 21.81 -0.65 0.22
N CYS A 176 20.80 -0.77 1.10
CA CYS A 176 19.40 -0.50 0.76
C CYS A 176 19.20 0.94 0.27
N SER A 177 19.76 1.93 0.98
CA SER A 177 19.66 3.33 0.59
C SER A 177 20.30 3.59 -0.77
N ARG A 178 21.48 3.00 -1.02
CA ARG A 178 22.12 3.07 -2.35
C ARG A 178 21.23 2.47 -3.44
N MET A 179 20.63 1.29 -3.21
CA MET A 179 19.73 0.66 -4.18
C MET A 179 18.47 1.50 -4.44
N SER A 180 17.92 2.17 -3.44
CA SER A 180 16.81 3.12 -3.65
C SER A 180 17.22 4.29 -4.55
N ILE A 181 18.40 4.87 -4.31
CA ILE A 181 18.92 6.00 -5.09
C ILE A 181 19.19 5.60 -6.55
N GLU A 182 19.69 4.38 -6.77
CA GLU A 182 20.08 3.89 -8.09
C GLU A 182 18.90 3.31 -8.90
N THR A 183 17.84 2.82 -8.25
CA THR A 183 16.82 1.99 -8.92
C THR A 183 15.38 2.42 -8.68
N ASP A 184 15.09 3.24 -7.67
CA ASP A 184 13.74 3.62 -7.23
C ASP A 184 12.78 2.42 -7.01
N SER A 185 13.33 1.26 -6.64
CA SER A 185 12.58 -0.01 -6.59
C SER A 185 12.21 -0.50 -5.19
N LEU A 186 12.78 0.10 -4.14
CA LEU A 186 12.53 -0.32 -2.76
C LEU A 186 11.44 0.51 -2.09
N GLN A 187 10.74 -0.15 -1.17
CA GLN A 187 9.96 0.50 -0.14
C GLN A 187 10.45 0.08 1.24
N TYR A 188 10.07 0.87 2.23
CA TYR A 188 10.50 0.69 3.61
C TYR A 188 9.28 0.64 4.53
N GLU A 189 9.30 -0.28 5.49
CA GLU A 189 8.28 -0.38 6.53
C GLU A 189 8.92 -0.53 7.90
N ASN A 190 8.27 0.04 8.90
CA ASN A 190 8.77 0.14 10.26
C ASN A 190 8.63 -1.17 11.02
N ASP A 191 9.68 -1.97 11.05
CA ASP A 191 9.73 -3.24 11.78
C ASP A 191 9.50 -3.05 13.30
N GLU A 192 9.95 -1.93 13.87
CA GLU A 192 9.76 -1.62 15.30
C GLU A 192 8.28 -1.37 15.67
N LEU A 193 7.43 -1.02 14.69
CA LEU A 193 5.98 -0.96 14.87
C LEU A 193 5.31 -2.32 14.69
N MET A 194 5.75 -3.09 13.69
CA MET A 194 5.04 -4.28 13.24
C MET A 194 5.46 -5.55 13.97
N GLN A 195 6.75 -5.74 14.22
CA GLN A 195 7.27 -6.93 14.91
C GLN A 195 6.59 -7.20 16.26
N PRO A 196 6.28 -6.21 17.13
CA PRO A 196 5.54 -6.47 18.36
C PRO A 196 4.08 -6.90 18.17
N MET A 197 3.49 -6.68 16.97
CA MET A 197 2.11 -7.07 16.65
C MET A 197 2.02 -8.44 15.99
N TYR A 198 2.98 -8.75 15.12
CA TYR A 198 2.93 -9.93 14.24
C TYR A 198 4.01 -10.97 14.54
N GLY A 199 4.94 -10.68 15.47
CA GLY A 199 6.12 -11.51 15.71
C GLY A 199 7.21 -11.24 14.66
N ASP A 200 8.10 -12.20 14.47
CA ASP A 200 9.19 -12.11 13.50
C ASP A 200 8.93 -12.84 12.18
N ASP A 201 7.80 -13.56 12.07
CA ASP A 201 7.39 -14.24 10.85
C ASP A 201 6.10 -13.63 10.30
N TYR A 202 6.24 -12.47 9.68
CA TYR A 202 5.16 -11.79 9.00
C TYR A 202 5.55 -11.38 7.58
N CYS A 203 4.56 -11.18 6.75
CA CYS A 203 4.69 -10.79 5.36
C CYS A 203 3.94 -9.48 5.09
N ILE A 204 4.32 -8.82 4.00
CA ILE A 204 3.65 -7.60 3.52
C ILE A 204 2.82 -7.97 2.30
N ALA A 205 1.52 -7.73 2.40
CA ALA A 205 0.61 -7.96 1.29
C ALA A 205 0.63 -6.79 0.32
N CYS A 206 0.81 -7.06 -0.95
CA CYS A 206 0.69 -6.10 -2.05
C CYS A 206 1.58 -4.87 -1.85
N CYS A 207 1.08 -3.92 -1.06
CA CYS A 207 1.64 -2.60 -0.92
C CYS A 207 2.25 -2.37 0.47
N VAL A 208 1.44 -2.48 1.52
CA VAL A 208 1.79 -1.98 2.87
C VAL A 208 1.17 -2.79 4.03
N SER A 209 0.35 -3.78 3.76
CA SER A 209 -0.43 -4.46 4.81
C SER A 209 0.34 -5.62 5.40
N ALA A 210 0.58 -5.61 6.70
CA ALA A 210 1.26 -6.70 7.40
C ALA A 210 0.29 -7.81 7.83
N MET A 211 0.76 -9.07 7.77
CA MET A 211 0.06 -10.26 8.29
C MET A 211 1.06 -11.29 8.80
N ALA A 212 0.71 -11.99 9.87
CA ALA A 212 1.47 -13.16 10.32
C ALA A 212 1.40 -14.26 9.25
N ALA A 213 2.58 -14.72 8.79
CA ALA A 213 2.68 -15.66 7.67
C ALA A 213 2.01 -17.00 8.00
N GLY A 214 1.11 -17.47 7.11
CA GLY A 214 0.37 -18.71 7.28
C GLY A 214 -0.71 -18.70 8.38
N LYS A 215 -0.81 -17.65 9.20
CA LYS A 215 -1.72 -17.54 10.34
C LYS A 215 -2.85 -16.54 10.14
N GLN A 216 -2.62 -15.57 9.29
CA GLN A 216 -3.58 -14.53 8.94
C GLN A 216 -3.81 -14.50 7.43
N MET A 217 -5.02 -14.17 7.04
CA MET A 217 -5.35 -13.84 5.66
C MET A 217 -6.04 -12.48 5.64
N GLN A 218 -5.83 -11.72 4.59
CA GLN A 218 -6.44 -10.42 4.43
C GLN A 218 -7.47 -10.47 3.31
N PHE A 219 -8.61 -9.87 3.59
CA PHE A 219 -9.64 -9.66 2.61
C PHE A 219 -9.79 -8.17 2.35
N PHE A 220 -9.68 -7.78 1.09
CA PHE A 220 -9.67 -6.40 0.65
C PHE A 220 -10.76 -6.14 -0.40
N GLY A 221 -11.38 -4.97 -0.31
CA GLY A 221 -12.41 -4.53 -1.25
C GLY A 221 -12.10 -3.17 -1.89
N ALA A 222 -12.94 -2.20 -1.59
CA ALA A 222 -12.83 -0.83 -2.10
C ALA A 222 -12.25 0.11 -1.03
N ARG A 223 -12.32 1.42 -1.31
CA ARG A 223 -11.96 2.48 -0.35
C ARG A 223 -13.08 3.49 -0.21
N ALA A 224 -13.29 4.00 0.99
CA ALA A 224 -14.20 5.12 1.24
C ALA A 224 -13.55 6.43 0.75
N ASN A 225 -14.28 7.19 -0.07
CA ASN A 225 -13.82 8.48 -0.57
C ASN A 225 -14.21 9.58 0.43
N LEU A 226 -13.28 9.99 1.27
CA LEU A 226 -13.50 11.00 2.31
C LEU A 226 -13.85 12.38 1.73
N ALA A 227 -13.20 12.79 0.65
CA ALA A 227 -13.48 14.07 -0.01
C ALA A 227 -14.90 14.12 -0.60
N LYS A 228 -15.33 13.04 -1.25
CA LYS A 228 -16.70 12.90 -1.77
C LYS A 228 -17.73 12.89 -0.64
N SER A 229 -17.44 12.21 0.46
CA SER A 229 -18.30 12.17 1.65
C SER A 229 -18.48 13.56 2.27
N LEU A 230 -17.47 14.42 2.23
CA LEU A 230 -17.58 15.81 2.67
C LEU A 230 -18.52 16.61 1.75
N LEU A 231 -18.46 16.40 0.45
CA LEU A 231 -19.40 17.06 -0.49
C LEU A 231 -20.85 16.61 -0.27
N TYR A 232 -21.07 15.33 0.05
CA TYR A 232 -22.41 14.86 0.50
C TYR A 232 -22.86 15.55 1.78
N ALA A 233 -21.97 15.79 2.72
CA ALA A 233 -22.31 16.48 3.97
C ALA A 233 -22.74 17.94 3.73
N ILE A 234 -22.06 18.64 2.81
CA ILE A 234 -22.39 20.02 2.44
C ILE A 234 -23.70 20.08 1.64
N ASN A 235 -23.92 19.12 0.75
CA ASN A 235 -25.03 19.10 -0.19
C ASN A 235 -26.26 18.29 0.28
N GLY A 236 -26.38 18.02 1.58
CA GLY A 236 -27.59 17.34 2.12
C GLY A 236 -27.74 15.89 1.61
N GLY A 237 -26.63 15.19 1.39
CA GLY A 237 -26.63 13.81 0.88
C GLY A 237 -26.78 13.69 -0.63
N VAL A 238 -26.70 14.81 -1.38
CA VAL A 238 -26.82 14.84 -2.83
C VAL A 238 -25.45 14.77 -3.50
N ASP A 239 -25.35 13.92 -4.54
CA ASP A 239 -24.17 13.82 -5.41
C ASP A 239 -24.02 15.09 -6.25
N GLU A 240 -22.92 15.81 -6.11
CA GLU A 240 -22.68 17.10 -6.77
C GLU A 240 -22.50 17.00 -8.28
N ILE A 241 -22.18 15.81 -8.81
CA ILE A 241 -21.98 15.57 -10.24
C ILE A 241 -23.29 15.11 -10.90
N LYS A 242 -24.00 14.16 -10.25
CA LYS A 242 -25.17 13.50 -10.81
C LYS A 242 -26.50 14.14 -10.37
N GLY A 243 -26.49 14.97 -9.33
CA GLY A 243 -27.70 15.53 -8.72
C GLY A 243 -28.61 14.51 -8.03
N LEU A 244 -28.12 13.30 -7.78
CA LEU A 244 -28.88 12.22 -7.14
C LEU A 244 -28.76 12.31 -5.62
N HIS A 245 -29.89 12.14 -4.93
CA HIS A 245 -29.91 12.01 -3.46
C HIS A 245 -29.47 10.61 -3.06
N VAL A 246 -28.29 10.49 -2.44
CA VAL A 246 -27.59 9.22 -2.15
C VAL A 246 -27.64 8.87 -0.68
N ILE A 247 -27.55 9.86 0.22
CA ILE A 247 -27.51 9.67 1.67
C ILE A 247 -28.69 10.37 2.32
N PRO A 248 -29.64 9.62 2.90
CA PRO A 248 -30.83 10.20 3.52
C PRO A 248 -30.50 10.89 4.87
N GLY A 249 -31.35 11.81 5.27
CA GLY A 249 -31.36 12.41 6.62
C GLY A 249 -30.30 13.49 6.87
N ILE A 250 -29.53 13.89 5.86
CA ILE A 250 -28.60 15.00 5.93
C ILE A 250 -29.31 16.29 5.50
N GLN A 251 -29.18 17.34 6.30
CA GLN A 251 -29.70 18.65 5.91
C GLN A 251 -28.63 19.41 5.10
N PRO A 252 -28.97 20.00 3.94
CA PRO A 252 -28.00 20.75 3.17
C PRO A 252 -27.53 21.98 3.93
N ASP A 253 -26.28 22.34 3.76
CA ASP A 253 -25.80 23.63 4.19
C ASP A 253 -26.22 24.68 3.18
N THR A 254 -27.00 25.68 3.61
CA THR A 254 -27.52 26.75 2.72
C THR A 254 -26.88 28.10 3.03
N ASP A 255 -25.93 28.15 3.95
CA ASP A 255 -25.31 29.41 4.39
C ASP A 255 -24.41 29.97 3.27
N GLU A 256 -24.25 31.31 3.26
CA GLU A 256 -23.35 31.99 2.31
C GLU A 256 -21.88 31.61 2.55
N VAL A 257 -21.53 31.40 3.81
CA VAL A 257 -20.20 30.96 4.24
C VAL A 257 -20.37 29.68 5.02
N LEU A 258 -19.57 28.66 4.71
CA LEU A 258 -19.64 27.37 5.41
C LEU A 258 -19.26 27.53 6.90
N ASP A 259 -20.10 26.98 7.78
CA ASP A 259 -19.89 26.94 9.22
C ASP A 259 -19.22 25.62 9.64
N TYR A 260 -18.05 25.68 10.26
CA TYR A 260 -17.26 24.49 10.59
C TYR A 260 -18.00 23.49 11.50
N PRO A 261 -18.60 23.85 12.64
CA PRO A 261 -19.36 22.94 13.48
C PRO A 261 -20.50 22.25 12.73
N LYS A 262 -21.23 22.97 11.92
CA LYS A 262 -22.37 22.46 11.14
C LYS A 262 -21.93 21.45 10.09
N VAL A 263 -20.90 21.82 9.29
CA VAL A 263 -20.34 20.94 8.27
C VAL A 263 -19.74 19.68 8.90
N LEU A 264 -18.94 19.81 9.96
CA LEU A 264 -18.35 18.68 10.67
C LEU A 264 -19.42 17.74 11.27
N GLY A 265 -20.48 18.30 11.83
CA GLY A 265 -21.61 17.52 12.37
C GLY A 265 -22.31 16.69 11.31
N ASN A 266 -22.57 17.26 10.12
CA ASN A 266 -23.13 16.55 8.97
C ASN A 266 -22.13 15.52 8.42
N TYR A 267 -20.85 15.89 8.34
CA TYR A 267 -19.80 15.00 7.82
C TYR A 267 -19.66 13.73 8.67
N LYS A 268 -19.68 13.86 10.00
CA LYS A 268 -19.69 12.69 10.90
C LYS A 268 -20.89 11.77 10.66
N LYS A 269 -22.09 12.32 10.40
CA LYS A 269 -23.28 11.50 10.05
C LYS A 269 -23.09 10.76 8.72
N VAL A 270 -22.55 11.45 7.72
CA VAL A 270 -22.25 10.85 6.40
C VAL A 270 -21.21 9.73 6.55
N LEU A 271 -20.12 9.96 7.29
CA LEU A 271 -19.09 8.96 7.53
C LEU A 271 -19.62 7.72 8.27
N ALA A 272 -20.50 7.92 9.26
CA ALA A 272 -21.16 6.81 9.96
C ALA A 272 -22.04 5.97 9.01
N TYR A 273 -22.81 6.62 8.12
CA TYR A 273 -23.59 5.94 7.10
C TYR A 273 -22.71 5.16 6.11
N VAL A 274 -21.62 5.79 5.63
CA VAL A 274 -20.66 5.17 4.71
C VAL A 274 -19.96 3.98 5.36
N ALA A 275 -19.61 4.07 6.66
CA ALA A 275 -19.00 2.96 7.39
C ALA A 275 -19.92 1.74 7.46
N GLY A 276 -21.22 1.92 7.74
CA GLY A 276 -22.20 0.83 7.72
C GLY A 276 -22.35 0.19 6.34
N LEU A 277 -22.53 1.00 5.30
CA LEU A 277 -22.63 0.53 3.92
C LEU A 277 -21.36 -0.21 3.47
N TYR A 278 -20.20 0.28 3.89
CA TYR A 278 -18.92 -0.34 3.56
C TYR A 278 -18.75 -1.71 4.24
N ALA A 279 -19.09 -1.80 5.53
CA ALA A 279 -19.06 -3.07 6.26
C ALA A 279 -20.01 -4.11 5.64
N ASP A 280 -21.24 -3.72 5.30
CA ASP A 280 -22.21 -4.60 4.63
C ASP A 280 -21.71 -5.07 3.27
N THR A 281 -21.12 -4.17 2.48
CA THR A 281 -20.55 -4.49 1.17
C THR A 281 -19.38 -5.48 1.29
N ILE A 282 -18.46 -5.24 2.22
CA ILE A 282 -17.33 -6.15 2.47
C ILE A 282 -17.82 -7.53 2.92
N ASN A 283 -18.84 -7.61 3.78
CA ASN A 283 -19.43 -8.86 4.21
C ASN A 283 -19.99 -9.69 3.03
N ILE A 284 -20.70 -9.04 2.11
CA ILE A 284 -21.23 -9.70 0.91
C ILE A 284 -20.10 -10.22 0.03
N ILE A 285 -19.10 -9.38 -0.26
CA ILE A 285 -17.97 -9.75 -1.10
C ILE A 285 -17.17 -10.90 -0.45
N HIS A 286 -16.87 -10.81 0.84
CA HIS A 286 -16.15 -11.85 1.57
C HIS A 286 -16.92 -13.19 1.54
N TYR A 287 -18.24 -13.16 1.80
CA TYR A 287 -19.08 -14.35 1.71
C TYR A 287 -19.03 -15.00 0.33
N MET A 288 -19.04 -14.18 -0.74
CA MET A 288 -19.00 -14.69 -2.11
C MET A 288 -17.66 -15.36 -2.44
N HIS A 289 -16.54 -14.74 -2.02
CA HIS A 289 -15.20 -15.32 -2.24
C HIS A 289 -14.97 -16.58 -1.42
N ASP A 290 -15.37 -16.58 -0.16
CA ASP A 290 -15.23 -17.73 0.73
C ASP A 290 -16.07 -18.93 0.26
N LYS A 291 -17.30 -18.70 -0.16
CA LYS A 291 -18.21 -19.80 -0.51
C LYS A 291 -18.11 -20.28 -1.96
N TYR A 292 -17.84 -19.39 -2.90
CA TYR A 292 -17.98 -19.67 -4.33
C TYR A 292 -16.70 -19.51 -5.13
N ALA A 293 -15.61 -19.08 -4.50
CA ALA A 293 -14.35 -18.85 -5.19
C ALA A 293 -13.20 -19.64 -4.54
N TYR A 294 -12.10 -18.99 -4.27
CA TYR A 294 -10.81 -19.62 -4.04
C TYR A 294 -10.42 -19.78 -2.56
N GLU A 295 -11.08 -19.11 -1.62
CA GLU A 295 -10.58 -19.00 -0.24
C GLU A 295 -10.39 -20.35 0.44
N ALA A 296 -11.37 -21.24 0.30
CA ALA A 296 -11.32 -22.55 0.95
C ALA A 296 -10.11 -23.40 0.50
N SER A 297 -9.78 -23.41 -0.80
CA SER A 297 -8.62 -24.14 -1.32
C SER A 297 -7.30 -23.49 -0.96
N GLN A 298 -7.23 -22.16 -0.96
CA GLN A 298 -6.01 -21.42 -0.56
C GLN A 298 -5.62 -21.65 0.89
N MET A 299 -6.57 -21.89 1.78
CA MET A 299 -6.30 -22.21 3.18
C MET A 299 -5.46 -23.49 3.36
N ALA A 300 -5.29 -24.32 2.33
CA ALA A 300 -4.38 -25.46 2.33
C ALA A 300 -2.91 -25.09 2.63
N LEU A 301 -2.53 -23.85 2.35
CA LEU A 301 -1.18 -23.31 2.57
C LEU A 301 -1.06 -22.55 3.92
N HIS A 302 -2.08 -22.59 4.75
CA HIS A 302 -2.15 -21.88 6.03
C HIS A 302 -2.25 -22.86 7.20
N ASP A 303 -2.13 -22.33 8.41
CA ASP A 303 -2.36 -23.05 9.66
C ASP A 303 -3.84 -23.48 9.79
N THR A 304 -4.12 -24.38 10.74
CA THR A 304 -5.47 -24.90 11.00
C THR A 304 -6.46 -23.80 11.41
N LEU A 305 -5.99 -22.81 12.17
CA LEU A 305 -6.78 -21.66 12.61
C LEU A 305 -6.20 -20.40 11.95
N VAL A 306 -6.98 -19.79 11.08
CA VAL A 306 -6.59 -18.57 10.35
C VAL A 306 -7.46 -17.42 10.82
N GLU A 307 -6.82 -16.36 11.30
CA GLU A 307 -7.47 -15.09 11.57
C GLU A 307 -7.69 -14.32 10.26
N ARG A 308 -8.90 -13.79 10.10
CA ARG A 308 -9.27 -13.01 8.92
C ARG A 308 -9.22 -11.53 9.22
N LEU A 309 -8.53 -10.77 8.37
CA LEU A 309 -8.44 -9.32 8.45
C LEU A 309 -9.29 -8.70 7.35
N ALA A 310 -10.29 -7.93 7.72
CA ALA A 310 -11.05 -7.13 6.76
C ALA A 310 -10.36 -5.78 6.57
N ALA A 311 -9.68 -5.63 5.44
CA ALA A 311 -8.91 -4.47 5.09
C ALA A 311 -9.81 -3.36 4.53
N PHE A 312 -10.27 -2.47 5.38
CA PHE A 312 -10.92 -1.23 4.98
C PHE A 312 -9.88 -0.20 4.54
N GLY A 313 -10.29 0.78 3.75
CA GLY A 313 -9.39 1.84 3.34
C GLY A 313 -10.09 3.15 3.10
N VAL A 314 -9.32 4.24 3.18
CA VAL A 314 -9.76 5.59 2.84
C VAL A 314 -8.94 6.20 1.72
N ALA A 315 -9.58 7.07 0.93
CA ALA A 315 -8.98 7.88 -0.10
C ALA A 315 -9.33 9.36 0.11
N GLY A 316 -8.41 10.26 -0.24
CA GLY A 316 -8.63 11.71 -0.14
C GLY A 316 -8.50 12.26 1.28
N LEU A 317 -7.69 11.63 2.14
CA LEU A 317 -7.48 12.09 3.53
C LEU A 317 -6.96 13.52 3.58
N SER A 318 -5.89 13.84 2.85
CA SER A 318 -5.32 15.19 2.82
C SER A 318 -6.30 16.24 2.30
N ILE A 319 -7.11 15.90 1.29
CA ILE A 319 -8.14 16.80 0.74
C ILE A 319 -9.24 17.08 1.77
N ALA A 320 -9.70 16.04 2.47
CA ALA A 320 -10.71 16.20 3.52
C ALA A 320 -10.18 17.03 4.70
N ALA A 321 -8.93 16.77 5.13
CA ALA A 321 -8.28 17.54 6.18
C ALA A 321 -8.08 19.00 5.80
N ASP A 322 -7.53 19.27 4.61
CA ASP A 322 -7.33 20.62 4.08
C ASP A 322 -8.65 21.37 3.89
N SER A 323 -9.71 20.67 3.42
CA SER A 323 -11.05 21.27 3.25
C SER A 323 -11.66 21.67 4.60
N LEU A 324 -11.56 20.81 5.60
CA LEU A 324 -12.02 21.14 6.96
C LEU A 324 -11.18 22.26 7.58
N SER A 325 -9.86 22.25 7.35
CA SER A 325 -8.97 23.33 7.75
C SER A 325 -9.35 24.66 7.10
N ALA A 326 -9.62 24.66 5.79
CA ALA A 326 -10.08 25.86 5.09
C ALA A 326 -11.39 26.40 5.66
N ILE A 327 -12.39 25.53 5.92
CA ILE A 327 -13.67 25.92 6.52
C ILE A 327 -13.47 26.46 7.95
N LYS A 328 -12.50 25.92 8.72
CA LYS A 328 -12.25 26.30 10.11
C LYS A 328 -11.47 27.62 10.25
N PHE A 329 -10.49 27.87 9.37
CA PHE A 329 -9.51 28.94 9.55
C PHE A 329 -9.59 30.05 8.49
N ALA A 330 -10.27 29.81 7.37
CA ALA A 330 -10.51 30.78 6.32
C ALA A 330 -12.02 31.02 6.13
N ARG A 331 -12.38 31.75 5.12
CA ARG A 331 -13.77 32.01 4.75
C ARG A 331 -14.09 31.29 3.44
N VAL A 332 -14.83 30.20 3.53
CA VAL A 332 -15.18 29.37 2.35
C VAL A 332 -16.62 29.63 1.94
N LYS A 333 -16.80 30.11 0.71
CA LYS A 333 -18.12 30.37 0.11
C LYS A 333 -18.42 29.32 -0.97
N PRO A 334 -19.50 28.54 -0.81
CA PRO A 334 -19.90 27.59 -1.84
C PRO A 334 -20.51 28.32 -3.05
N VAL A 335 -20.11 27.95 -4.25
CA VAL A 335 -20.75 28.34 -5.50
C VAL A 335 -21.80 27.29 -5.85
N ARG A 336 -23.07 27.67 -5.82
CA ARG A 336 -24.19 26.76 -5.98
C ARG A 336 -24.77 26.85 -7.39
N ASN A 337 -25.18 25.71 -7.93
CA ASN A 337 -25.95 25.67 -9.19
C ASN A 337 -27.44 26.03 -8.95
N GLU A 338 -28.25 26.00 -10.02
CA GLU A 338 -29.68 26.30 -10.00
C GLU A 338 -30.52 25.42 -9.04
N ASN A 339 -30.01 24.24 -8.72
CA ASN A 339 -30.62 23.28 -7.77
C ASN A 339 -30.14 23.47 -6.34
N GLY A 340 -29.33 24.50 -6.05
CA GLY A 340 -28.78 24.78 -4.73
C GLY A 340 -27.60 23.89 -4.34
N ILE A 341 -27.09 23.05 -5.24
CA ILE A 341 -25.97 22.13 -5.00
C ILE A 341 -24.65 22.92 -5.11
N ALA A 342 -23.80 22.86 -4.10
CA ALA A 342 -22.45 23.41 -4.14
C ALA A 342 -21.60 22.60 -5.13
N VAL A 343 -21.16 23.25 -6.20
CA VAL A 343 -20.38 22.66 -7.31
C VAL A 343 -18.97 23.20 -7.40
N ASP A 344 -18.70 24.36 -6.75
CA ASP A 344 -17.36 24.94 -6.62
C ASP A 344 -17.28 25.76 -5.31
N PHE A 345 -16.09 26.22 -4.96
CA PHE A 345 -15.83 26.96 -3.71
C PHE A 345 -14.84 28.10 -3.95
N THR A 346 -15.11 29.23 -3.29
CA THR A 346 -14.18 30.36 -3.19
C THR A 346 -13.64 30.41 -1.78
N VAL A 347 -12.30 30.48 -1.64
CA VAL A 347 -11.62 30.54 -0.36
C VAL A 347 -11.00 31.92 -0.20
N GLU A 348 -11.39 32.64 0.82
CA GLU A 348 -10.86 33.95 1.19
C GLU A 348 -10.05 33.84 2.49
N GLY A 349 -8.77 34.15 2.45
CA GLY A 349 -7.83 34.02 3.58
C GLY A 349 -6.94 32.79 3.50
N GLU A 350 -6.00 32.73 4.45
CA GLU A 350 -5.03 31.64 4.56
C GLU A 350 -5.51 30.61 5.59
N TYR A 351 -5.12 29.34 5.37
CA TYR A 351 -5.42 28.24 6.28
C TYR A 351 -4.26 27.24 6.35
N PRO A 352 -4.07 26.52 7.47
CA PRO A 352 -3.09 25.46 7.59
C PRO A 352 -3.33 24.35 6.57
N LYS A 353 -2.26 23.92 5.88
CA LYS A 353 -2.30 22.85 4.89
C LYS A 353 -1.53 21.63 5.39
N TYR A 354 -2.13 20.46 5.26
CA TYR A 354 -1.53 19.18 5.63
C TYR A 354 -0.20 18.95 4.88
N GLY A 355 0.80 18.42 5.59
CA GLY A 355 2.15 18.21 5.04
C GLY A 355 3.15 19.32 5.38
N ASN A 356 2.85 20.19 6.35
CA ASN A 356 3.71 21.28 6.79
C ASN A 356 4.09 21.23 8.27
N ASP A 357 3.86 20.07 8.92
CA ASP A 357 4.08 19.85 10.36
C ASP A 357 3.28 20.84 11.23
N ASP A 358 2.05 21.10 10.85
CA ASP A 358 1.13 22.01 11.54
C ASP A 358 0.00 21.22 12.20
N ASP A 359 0.05 21.11 13.54
CA ASP A 359 -0.92 20.33 14.33
C ASP A 359 -2.36 20.78 14.12
N ARG A 360 -2.61 22.05 13.74
CA ARG A 360 -3.96 22.55 13.49
C ARG A 360 -4.70 21.81 12.38
N VAL A 361 -3.98 21.28 11.40
CA VAL A 361 -4.54 20.49 10.29
C VAL A 361 -4.17 19.02 10.40
N ASP A 362 -3.00 18.69 10.91
CA ASP A 362 -2.55 17.31 11.07
C ASP A 362 -3.47 16.55 12.05
N ASP A 363 -3.89 17.19 13.15
CA ASP A 363 -4.88 16.65 14.09
C ASP A 363 -6.23 16.39 13.43
N ILE A 364 -6.66 17.21 12.45
CA ILE A 364 -7.89 16.96 11.69
C ILE A 364 -7.75 15.65 10.89
N ALA A 365 -6.60 15.41 10.26
CA ALA A 365 -6.37 14.17 9.52
C ALA A 365 -6.39 12.94 10.44
N VAL A 366 -5.78 13.04 11.64
CA VAL A 366 -5.78 11.99 12.67
C VAL A 366 -7.21 11.73 13.17
N GLU A 367 -7.97 12.78 13.51
CA GLU A 367 -9.36 12.66 13.98
C GLU A 367 -10.26 12.00 12.92
N LEU A 368 -10.04 12.26 11.64
CA LEU A 368 -10.85 11.67 10.56
C LEU A 368 -10.67 10.16 10.46
N VAL A 369 -9.43 9.67 10.49
CA VAL A 369 -9.16 8.22 10.41
C VAL A 369 -9.61 7.51 11.68
N ASP A 370 -9.42 8.11 12.85
CA ASP A 370 -9.87 7.57 14.13
C ASP A 370 -11.40 7.46 14.19
N PHE A 371 -12.09 8.55 13.84
CA PHE A 371 -13.55 8.56 13.78
C PHE A 371 -14.09 7.50 12.83
N PHE A 372 -13.56 7.44 11.58
CA PHE A 372 -14.04 6.48 10.60
C PHE A 372 -13.78 5.03 11.03
N SER A 373 -12.59 4.73 11.59
CA SER A 373 -12.28 3.43 12.18
C SER A 373 -13.23 3.05 13.31
N SER A 374 -13.54 4.00 14.19
CA SER A 374 -14.47 3.77 15.30
C SER A 374 -15.90 3.47 14.82
N GLU A 375 -16.35 4.12 13.74
CA GLU A 375 -17.65 3.85 13.14
C GLU A 375 -17.68 2.45 12.48
N LEU A 376 -16.64 2.08 11.73
CA LEU A 376 -16.52 0.73 11.13
C LEU A 376 -16.62 -0.38 12.20
N LYS A 377 -15.95 -0.21 13.32
CA LYS A 377 -15.92 -1.21 14.42
C LYS A 377 -17.28 -1.45 15.08
N LYS A 378 -18.29 -0.62 14.82
CA LYS A 378 -19.67 -0.84 15.30
C LYS A 378 -20.43 -1.92 14.53
N HIS A 379 -19.93 -2.33 13.38
CA HIS A 379 -20.59 -3.27 12.46
C HIS A 379 -19.93 -4.64 12.52
N PRO A 380 -20.70 -5.74 12.76
CA PRO A 380 -20.16 -7.08 12.79
C PRO A 380 -19.69 -7.53 11.39
N LEU A 381 -18.62 -8.30 11.36
CA LEU A 381 -18.06 -8.81 10.10
C LEU A 381 -18.24 -10.31 9.94
N TYR A 382 -18.36 -10.72 8.68
CA TYR A 382 -18.48 -12.12 8.30
C TYR A 382 -17.28 -12.94 8.79
N ARG A 383 -17.53 -14.13 9.33
CA ARG A 383 -16.54 -15.04 9.94
C ARG A 383 -15.70 -14.38 11.06
N ASN A 384 -16.27 -13.41 11.76
CA ASN A 384 -15.61 -12.66 12.83
C ASN A 384 -14.27 -12.03 12.40
N ALA A 385 -14.20 -11.55 11.15
CA ALA A 385 -13.00 -10.87 10.66
C ALA A 385 -12.69 -9.63 11.49
N VAL A 386 -11.40 -9.34 11.69
CA VAL A 386 -10.91 -8.18 12.42
C VAL A 386 -10.89 -6.97 11.50
N HIS A 387 -11.43 -5.84 11.97
CA HIS A 387 -11.39 -4.58 11.24
C HIS A 387 -9.97 -4.00 11.23
N THR A 388 -9.45 -3.74 10.05
CA THR A 388 -8.23 -2.96 9.84
C THR A 388 -8.52 -1.81 8.89
N LEU A 389 -7.76 -0.72 8.97
CA LEU A 389 -7.94 0.46 8.12
C LEU A 389 -6.62 0.85 7.47
N SER A 390 -6.67 1.33 6.22
CA SER A 390 -5.53 1.90 5.53
C SER A 390 -5.80 3.30 4.98
N ALA A 391 -4.77 4.14 4.98
CA ALA A 391 -4.69 5.33 4.15
C ALA A 391 -3.80 5.02 2.93
N LEU A 392 -4.41 4.40 1.91
CA LEU A 392 -3.72 3.88 0.73
C LEU A 392 -4.64 3.97 -0.49
N THR A 393 -4.14 4.42 -1.63
CA THR A 393 -4.96 4.55 -2.86
C THR A 393 -4.45 3.73 -4.04
N ILE A 394 -3.21 3.26 -4.01
CA ILE A 394 -2.56 2.70 -5.20
C ILE A 394 -2.60 3.78 -6.31
N THR A 395 -2.81 3.46 -7.58
CA THR A 395 -3.03 4.41 -8.69
C THR A 395 -4.48 4.85 -8.85
N SER A 396 -5.39 4.35 -8.02
CA SER A 396 -6.81 4.73 -8.06
C SER A 396 -7.10 6.16 -7.58
N ASN A 397 -6.11 6.87 -7.02
CA ASN A 397 -6.20 8.30 -6.69
C ASN A 397 -6.65 9.15 -7.87
N VAL A 398 -6.24 8.82 -9.09
CA VAL A 398 -6.69 9.48 -10.33
C VAL A 398 -8.19 9.26 -10.55
N MET A 399 -8.67 8.03 -10.41
CA MET A 399 -10.08 7.68 -10.59
C MET A 399 -10.97 8.32 -9.50
N TYR A 400 -10.53 8.34 -8.25
CA TYR A 400 -11.25 9.04 -7.19
C TYR A 400 -11.39 10.53 -7.49
N GLY A 401 -10.32 11.16 -7.98
CA GLY A 401 -10.33 12.56 -8.40
C GLY A 401 -11.34 12.83 -9.50
N LYS A 402 -11.36 12.02 -10.57
CA LYS A 402 -12.29 12.12 -11.69
C LYS A 402 -13.77 12.07 -11.27
N LYS A 403 -14.08 11.32 -10.20
CA LYS A 403 -15.44 11.11 -9.69
C LYS A 403 -15.82 12.06 -8.55
N THR A 404 -15.01 13.07 -8.28
CA THR A 404 -15.22 14.02 -7.18
C THR A 404 -15.21 15.45 -7.71
N GLY A 405 -16.24 16.23 -7.37
CA GLY A 405 -16.39 17.65 -7.67
C GLY A 405 -15.29 18.51 -7.05
N SER A 406 -15.35 19.82 -7.23
CA SER A 406 -14.48 20.78 -6.54
C SER A 406 -14.66 20.66 -5.03
N THR A 407 -13.59 20.90 -4.26
CA THR A 407 -13.57 20.75 -2.79
C THR A 407 -13.20 22.06 -2.09
N PRO A 408 -13.64 22.27 -0.83
CA PRO A 408 -13.44 23.53 -0.10
C PRO A 408 -11.98 23.97 0.06
N ASP A 409 -11.02 23.07 -0.08
CA ASP A 409 -9.58 23.35 -0.07
C ASP A 409 -9.05 23.97 -1.37
N GLY A 410 -9.93 24.19 -2.37
CA GLY A 410 -9.61 24.77 -3.67
C GLY A 410 -9.22 23.76 -4.76
N ARG A 411 -9.20 22.44 -4.48
CA ARG A 411 -9.02 21.41 -5.51
C ARG A 411 -10.20 21.46 -6.49
N LYS A 412 -9.94 21.44 -7.77
CA LYS A 412 -10.98 21.51 -8.80
C LYS A 412 -11.54 20.13 -9.17
N ALA A 413 -12.78 20.12 -9.65
CA ALA A 413 -13.48 18.92 -10.11
C ALA A 413 -12.61 18.14 -11.10
N GLY A 414 -12.50 16.82 -10.90
CA GLY A 414 -11.75 15.93 -11.77
C GLY A 414 -10.23 15.88 -11.53
N GLU A 415 -9.65 16.79 -10.76
CA GLU A 415 -8.24 16.73 -10.44
C GLU A 415 -7.91 15.48 -9.60
N PRO A 416 -6.78 14.77 -9.87
CA PRO A 416 -6.35 13.62 -9.08
C PRO A 416 -6.20 13.95 -7.59
N PHE A 417 -6.44 12.94 -6.75
CA PHE A 417 -6.10 13.02 -5.33
C PHE A 417 -4.59 12.79 -5.14
N ALA A 418 -4.06 13.24 -4.01
CA ALA A 418 -2.77 12.74 -3.55
C ALA A 418 -2.85 11.24 -3.23
N PRO A 419 -1.78 10.46 -3.46
CA PRO A 419 -1.79 9.03 -3.17
C PRO A 419 -1.69 8.76 -1.67
N GLY A 420 -2.49 7.82 -1.17
CA GLY A 420 -2.43 7.36 0.22
C GLY A 420 -2.60 8.46 1.26
N ALA A 421 -1.66 8.55 2.18
CA ALA A 421 -1.59 9.57 3.22
C ALA A 421 -0.77 10.82 2.83
N ASN A 422 -0.34 10.91 1.58
CA ASN A 422 0.46 12.05 1.12
C ASN A 422 -0.30 13.38 1.24
N PRO A 423 0.43 14.47 1.50
CA PRO A 423 -0.08 15.82 1.28
C PRO A 423 -0.52 16.03 -0.16
N MET A 424 -1.45 16.93 -0.39
CA MET A 424 -1.87 17.30 -1.74
C MET A 424 -0.72 18.01 -2.47
N HIS A 425 -0.56 17.69 -3.75
CA HIS A 425 0.56 18.14 -4.57
C HIS A 425 0.82 19.65 -4.49
N GLY A 426 2.06 20.04 -4.18
CA GLY A 426 2.50 21.42 -4.08
C GLY A 426 1.97 22.17 -2.86
N ARG A 427 1.41 21.50 -1.85
CA ARG A 427 0.95 22.13 -0.61
C ARG A 427 1.90 21.98 0.57
N ASP A 428 2.81 21.03 0.52
CA ASP A 428 3.86 20.74 1.49
C ASP A 428 5.09 21.65 1.22
N LEU A 429 4.97 22.91 1.65
CA LEU A 429 5.91 23.98 1.33
C LEU A 429 7.05 24.13 2.34
N ASN A 430 6.94 23.53 3.53
CA ASN A 430 7.91 23.67 4.61
C ASN A 430 9.09 22.66 4.53
N GLY A 431 9.30 22.05 3.35
CA GLY A 431 10.40 21.13 3.09
C GLY A 431 10.07 19.66 3.37
N ALA A 432 11.04 18.81 3.07
CA ALA A 432 10.91 17.37 3.10
C ALA A 432 10.55 16.81 4.50
N LEU A 433 11.23 17.31 5.53
CA LEU A 433 11.04 16.80 6.90
C LEU A 433 9.67 17.17 7.45
N ALA A 434 9.16 18.37 7.17
CA ALA A 434 7.83 18.77 7.60
C ALA A 434 6.73 17.90 6.94
N SER A 435 6.90 17.59 5.65
CA SER A 435 5.99 16.68 4.93
C SER A 435 5.96 15.28 5.56
N LEU A 436 7.13 14.73 5.86
CA LEU A 436 7.27 13.44 6.53
C LEU A 436 6.67 13.45 7.95
N ASN A 437 6.92 14.51 8.73
CA ASN A 437 6.41 14.64 10.10
C ASN A 437 4.87 14.64 10.14
N SER A 438 4.20 15.35 9.25
CA SER A 438 2.73 15.34 9.17
C SER A 438 2.18 13.92 8.95
N VAL A 439 2.78 13.16 8.03
CA VAL A 439 2.34 11.78 7.76
C VAL A 439 2.65 10.84 8.92
N ALA A 440 3.77 11.04 9.63
CA ALA A 440 4.16 10.24 10.79
C ALA A 440 3.16 10.30 11.95
N LYS A 441 2.34 11.38 12.03
CA LYS A 441 1.30 11.53 13.06
C LYS A 441 0.09 10.61 12.87
N ILE A 442 -0.12 10.05 11.66
CA ILE A 442 -1.23 9.12 11.41
C ILE A 442 -1.00 7.82 12.20
N PRO A 443 -1.91 7.44 13.11
CA PRO A 443 -1.65 6.37 14.07
C PRO A 443 -1.80 4.98 13.44
N TYR A 444 -0.69 4.29 13.21
CA TYR A 444 -0.69 2.94 12.64
C TYR A 444 -1.30 1.91 13.60
N ARG A 445 -0.70 1.71 14.78
CA ARG A 445 -1.10 0.61 15.69
C ARG A 445 -2.54 0.71 16.20
N ALA A 446 -3.00 1.91 16.46
CA ALA A 446 -4.33 2.12 17.05
C ALA A 446 -5.45 2.13 16.02
N VAL A 447 -5.17 2.62 14.81
CA VAL A 447 -6.20 2.97 13.82
C VAL A 447 -5.94 2.36 12.46
N CYS A 448 -4.77 2.62 11.86
CA CYS A 448 -4.49 2.31 10.46
C CYS A 448 -3.63 1.04 10.30
N GLN A 449 -3.98 -0.05 10.95
CA GLN A 449 -3.21 -1.31 10.95
C GLN A 449 -3.08 -1.98 9.58
N ASP A 450 -3.92 -1.60 8.62
CA ASP A 450 -3.80 -2.03 7.21
C ASP A 450 -2.84 -1.17 6.39
N GLY A 451 -2.26 -0.13 6.97
CA GLY A 451 -1.15 0.63 6.44
C GLY A 451 -1.40 2.12 6.23
N VAL A 452 -0.33 2.88 6.39
CA VAL A 452 -0.26 4.31 6.11
C VAL A 452 0.75 4.51 5.00
N SER A 453 0.28 4.59 3.75
CA SER A 453 1.15 4.69 2.58
C SER A 453 1.62 6.13 2.37
N ASN A 454 2.93 6.32 2.35
CA ASN A 454 3.57 7.58 1.99
C ASN A 454 4.51 7.37 0.80
N THR A 455 4.46 8.25 -0.19
CA THR A 455 5.37 8.26 -1.34
C THR A 455 6.14 9.57 -1.35
N PHE A 456 7.42 9.46 -1.05
CA PHE A 456 8.34 10.57 -0.91
C PHE A 456 9.21 10.69 -2.15
N SER A 457 9.26 11.90 -2.74
CA SER A 457 10.11 12.19 -3.90
C SER A 457 11.04 13.35 -3.56
N ILE A 458 12.34 13.13 -3.78
CA ILE A 458 13.39 14.10 -3.49
C ILE A 458 14.37 14.19 -4.65
N VAL A 459 14.83 15.40 -4.98
CA VAL A 459 15.86 15.56 -5.99
C VAL A 459 17.21 15.11 -5.43
N PRO A 460 18.09 14.48 -6.25
CA PRO A 460 19.37 13.96 -5.78
C PRO A 460 20.25 15.02 -5.06
N ASP A 461 20.26 16.26 -5.52
CA ASP A 461 21.08 17.33 -4.95
C ASP A 461 20.58 17.83 -3.58
N ALA A 462 19.27 17.72 -3.31
CA ALA A 462 18.71 17.98 -1.99
C ALA A 462 19.08 16.90 -0.98
N LEU A 463 19.24 15.66 -1.46
CA LEU A 463 19.68 14.54 -0.62
C LEU A 463 21.17 14.61 -0.27
N GLY A 464 22.01 15.19 -1.13
CA GLY A 464 23.44 15.36 -0.88
C GLY A 464 24.24 15.65 -2.15
N LYS A 465 25.43 16.22 -1.99
CA LYS A 465 26.31 16.59 -3.11
C LYS A 465 27.15 15.45 -3.65
N SER A 466 27.44 14.45 -2.82
CA SER A 466 28.19 13.27 -3.19
C SER A 466 27.34 11.99 -3.06
N PRO A 467 27.68 10.90 -3.77
CA PRO A 467 26.97 9.63 -3.62
C PRO A 467 26.95 9.11 -2.18
N LEU A 468 28.03 9.28 -1.43
CA LEU A 468 28.10 8.85 -0.04
C LEU A 468 27.19 9.67 0.86
N GLU A 469 27.22 11.00 0.73
CA GLU A 469 26.31 11.89 1.48
C GLU A 469 24.85 11.57 1.21
N ARG A 470 24.48 11.28 -0.04
CA ARG A 470 23.11 10.89 -0.40
C ARG A 470 22.68 9.62 0.33
N VAL A 471 23.55 8.61 0.39
CA VAL A 471 23.29 7.36 1.10
C VAL A 471 23.11 7.60 2.60
N ASP A 472 24.03 8.33 3.22
CA ASP A 472 24.03 8.59 4.67
C ASP A 472 22.82 9.45 5.07
N ASN A 473 22.47 10.44 4.26
CA ASN A 473 21.31 11.29 4.49
C ASN A 473 19.99 10.51 4.33
N LEU A 474 19.88 9.60 3.35
CA LEU A 474 18.69 8.77 3.20
C LEU A 474 18.55 7.80 4.39
N VAL A 475 19.65 7.20 4.88
CA VAL A 475 19.63 6.39 6.11
C VAL A 475 19.13 7.22 7.29
N SER A 476 19.62 8.47 7.43
CA SER A 476 19.22 9.37 8.52
C SER A 476 17.75 9.76 8.44
N ILE A 477 17.23 10.02 7.24
CA ILE A 477 15.80 10.30 7.01
C ILE A 477 14.95 9.09 7.44
N LEU A 478 15.33 7.88 7.02
CA LEU A 478 14.59 6.65 7.36
C LEU A 478 14.62 6.39 8.87
N ASP A 479 15.80 6.50 9.50
CA ASP A 479 15.91 6.34 10.96
C ASP A 479 15.06 7.39 11.70
N GLY A 480 15.10 8.66 11.29
CA GLY A 480 14.34 9.74 11.93
C GLY A 480 12.83 9.61 11.71
N TYR A 481 12.40 9.28 10.50
CA TYR A 481 11.00 9.11 10.15
C TYR A 481 10.36 7.95 10.92
N PHE A 482 11.01 6.79 10.93
CA PHE A 482 10.50 5.63 11.65
C PHE A 482 10.60 5.74 13.18
N ALA A 483 11.57 6.50 13.69
CA ALA A 483 11.65 6.79 15.14
C ALA A 483 10.45 7.61 15.66
N GLN A 484 9.76 8.37 14.79
CA GLN A 484 8.54 9.09 15.12
C GLN A 484 7.28 8.20 15.12
N GLY A 485 7.40 6.90 14.80
CA GLY A 485 6.27 5.99 14.72
C GLY A 485 5.58 5.95 13.35
N ALA A 486 6.20 6.51 12.33
CA ALA A 486 5.74 6.36 10.95
C ALA A 486 5.76 4.90 10.50
N HIS A 487 4.85 4.52 9.60
CA HIS A 487 4.69 3.13 9.19
C HIS A 487 5.47 2.79 7.92
N HIS A 488 5.26 3.52 6.82
CA HIS A 488 5.73 3.12 5.49
C HIS A 488 6.27 4.31 4.69
N LEU A 489 7.29 4.05 3.87
CA LEU A 489 7.84 5.03 2.94
C LEU A 489 8.23 4.38 1.60
N ASN A 490 7.64 4.87 0.51
CA ASN A 490 8.20 4.77 -0.83
C ASN A 490 9.20 5.91 -1.05
N VAL A 491 10.36 5.61 -1.65
CA VAL A 491 11.36 6.64 -1.94
C VAL A 491 11.62 6.70 -3.45
N ASN A 492 11.46 7.88 -4.03
CA ASN A 492 11.89 8.22 -5.39
C ASN A 492 13.00 9.27 -5.32
N VAL A 493 14.16 8.97 -5.88
CA VAL A 493 15.31 9.90 -5.92
C VAL A 493 15.56 10.33 -7.36
N MET A 494 14.83 11.32 -7.84
CA MET A 494 14.90 11.75 -9.23
C MET A 494 14.49 13.21 -9.44
N ASN A 495 14.78 13.73 -10.62
CA ASN A 495 14.33 15.04 -11.05
C ASN A 495 13.05 14.96 -11.88
N ARG A 496 12.11 15.86 -11.68
CA ARG A 496 10.89 15.99 -12.49
C ARG A 496 11.17 16.04 -14.00
N ARG A 497 12.30 16.64 -14.41
CA ARG A 497 12.72 16.71 -15.82
C ARG A 497 12.88 15.34 -16.46
N VAL A 498 13.39 14.35 -15.74
CA VAL A 498 13.54 12.97 -16.23
C VAL A 498 12.18 12.38 -16.59
N LEU A 499 11.18 12.58 -15.74
CA LEU A 499 9.81 12.08 -15.99
C LEU A 499 9.14 12.80 -17.16
N THR A 500 9.35 14.13 -17.28
CA THR A 500 8.79 14.91 -18.39
C THR A 500 9.41 14.47 -19.72
N ASP A 501 10.71 14.24 -19.74
CA ASP A 501 11.43 13.75 -20.91
C ASP A 501 11.04 12.31 -21.28
N ALA A 502 10.96 11.42 -20.28
CA ALA A 502 10.51 10.04 -20.48
C ALA A 502 9.04 9.94 -20.98
N MET A 503 8.19 10.91 -20.64
CA MET A 503 6.83 11.00 -21.19
C MET A 503 6.84 11.40 -22.67
N ALA A 504 7.80 12.20 -23.10
CA ALA A 504 7.96 12.66 -24.50
C ALA A 504 8.73 11.63 -25.35
N HIS A 505 9.73 10.97 -24.79
CA HIS A 505 10.67 10.04 -25.44
C HIS A 505 10.76 8.71 -24.70
N PRO A 506 9.66 7.93 -24.58
CA PRO A 506 9.63 6.70 -23.78
C PRO A 506 10.63 5.63 -24.22
N GLU A 507 11.03 5.64 -25.49
CA GLU A 507 12.04 4.74 -26.06
C GLU A 507 13.44 4.96 -25.48
N GLU A 508 13.76 6.16 -25.00
CA GLU A 508 15.04 6.47 -24.35
C GLU A 508 15.07 6.00 -22.87
N TYR A 509 13.90 5.71 -22.30
CA TYR A 509 13.74 5.32 -20.91
C TYR A 509 13.06 3.96 -20.71
N PRO A 510 13.51 2.89 -21.37
CA PRO A 510 12.79 1.59 -21.41
C PRO A 510 12.70 0.92 -20.02
N THR A 511 13.56 1.29 -19.08
CA THR A 511 13.65 0.68 -17.74
C THR A 511 13.36 1.65 -16.60
N LEU A 512 12.91 2.88 -16.91
CA LEU A 512 12.63 3.89 -15.87
C LEU A 512 11.55 3.39 -14.91
N THR A 513 11.96 3.16 -13.69
CA THR A 513 11.10 2.70 -12.60
C THR A 513 10.68 3.88 -11.73
N ILE A 514 9.42 3.89 -11.31
CA ILE A 514 8.86 4.88 -10.39
C ILE A 514 8.02 4.20 -9.32
N ARG A 515 8.16 4.63 -8.08
CA ARG A 515 7.25 4.25 -7.00
C ARG A 515 6.01 5.13 -7.06
N VAL A 516 4.84 4.50 -7.12
CA VAL A 516 3.56 5.23 -7.29
C VAL A 516 2.78 5.35 -5.98
N SER A 517 2.41 4.26 -5.35
CA SER A 517 1.77 4.22 -4.03
C SER A 517 1.76 2.76 -3.55
N GLY A 518 2.74 2.37 -2.74
CA GLY A 518 2.89 1.02 -2.22
C GLY A 518 3.49 0.00 -3.21
N TYR A 519 3.78 0.37 -4.46
CA TYR A 519 4.46 -0.47 -5.43
C TYR A 519 5.20 0.36 -6.48
N ALA A 520 6.08 -0.27 -7.24
CA ALA A 520 6.83 0.34 -8.32
C ALA A 520 6.35 -0.18 -9.68
N VAL A 521 6.46 0.67 -10.69
CA VAL A 521 6.11 0.34 -12.08
C VAL A 521 7.11 0.95 -13.05
N ASN A 522 7.13 0.46 -14.28
CA ASN A 522 7.79 1.16 -15.36
C ASN A 522 6.95 2.39 -15.72
N PHE A 523 7.57 3.58 -15.68
CA PHE A 523 6.87 4.85 -15.89
C PHE A 523 6.17 4.93 -17.26
N SER A 524 6.79 4.38 -18.31
CA SER A 524 6.23 4.41 -19.66
C SER A 524 4.99 3.52 -19.84
N ARG A 525 4.72 2.61 -18.89
CA ARG A 525 3.51 1.76 -18.89
C ARG A 525 2.30 2.38 -18.21
N LEU A 526 2.49 3.46 -17.48
CA LEU A 526 1.39 4.22 -16.88
C LEU A 526 0.56 4.90 -17.97
N THR A 527 -0.74 5.07 -17.72
CA THR A 527 -1.58 5.91 -18.58
C THR A 527 -1.07 7.36 -18.55
N ARG A 528 -1.34 8.12 -19.62
CA ARG A 528 -0.92 9.53 -19.66
C ARG A 528 -1.39 10.34 -18.46
N GLU A 529 -2.58 10.07 -17.96
CA GLU A 529 -3.14 10.75 -16.79
C GLU A 529 -2.38 10.40 -15.51
N GLN A 530 -2.02 9.13 -15.34
CA GLN A 530 -1.19 8.68 -14.22
C GLN A 530 0.24 9.25 -14.31
N GLN A 531 0.84 9.33 -15.50
CA GLN A 531 2.13 9.97 -15.71
C GLN A 531 2.08 11.46 -15.32
N LEU A 532 1.05 12.18 -15.76
CA LEU A 532 0.86 13.59 -15.42
C LEU A 532 0.62 13.80 -13.92
N GLU A 533 -0.10 12.88 -13.27
CA GLU A 533 -0.28 12.92 -11.81
C GLU A 533 1.07 12.77 -11.10
N VAL A 534 1.89 11.79 -11.48
CA VAL A 534 3.22 11.57 -10.90
C VAL A 534 4.13 12.79 -11.10
N ILE A 535 4.14 13.39 -12.30
CA ILE A 535 4.93 14.59 -12.61
C ILE A 535 4.50 15.79 -11.76
N LYS A 536 3.22 15.89 -11.39
CA LYS A 536 2.68 16.98 -10.55
C LYS A 536 3.00 16.83 -9.07
N ARG A 537 3.44 15.65 -8.61
CA ARG A 537 3.78 15.43 -7.19
C ARG A 537 4.88 16.39 -6.73
N THR A 538 4.95 16.62 -5.43
CA THR A 538 6.04 17.39 -4.85
C THR A 538 7.35 16.62 -5.00
N PHE A 539 8.35 17.26 -5.56
CA PHE A 539 9.74 16.82 -5.55
C PHE A 539 10.49 17.79 -4.65
N HIS A 540 10.87 17.33 -3.48
CA HIS A 540 11.54 18.18 -2.50
C HIS A 540 12.93 18.58 -3.00
N GLU A 541 13.16 19.87 -3.09
CA GLU A 541 14.42 20.47 -3.56
C GLU A 541 15.35 20.83 -2.38
N HIS A 542 14.84 20.71 -1.15
CA HIS A 542 15.57 20.90 0.10
C HIS A 542 14.95 20.07 1.23
N MET A 543 15.74 19.85 2.26
CA MET A 543 15.35 19.11 3.46
C MET A 543 14.37 19.88 4.33
#